data_44c1a94cc1da5e851484e51d51d778c7
#
_entry.id   44c1a94cc1da5e851484e51d51d778c7
#
_cell.length_a   1.000
_cell.length_b   1.000
_cell.length_c   1.000
_cell.angle_alpha   90.00
_cell.angle_beta   90.00
_cell.angle_gamma   90.00
#
_symmetry.space_group_name_H-M   'P 1'
#
loop_
_entity.id
_entity.type
_entity.pdbx_description
1 polymer ?
#
loop_
_entity_poly.entity_id
_entity_poly.type
_entity_poly.pdbx_seq_one_letter_code
_entity_poly.pdbx_strand_id
1 'polypeptide(L)'
;MPAVPDLEDLIKLYFRLSFSNKEILAILAHYNQTVISVRTLKRVCRRLGLFRRKNQSDMEEVLAFVQHEVMTNGQMQGYRWLHLRAVQRGFVVSQDTIRRIIKLVDPQGVELRRARRLRRRQYSCRGPNALWHMDGYDKLKPYGIAINGCIDGFSRYVLWMEAFTTNSDPKVVASYFTRTVSSIGGCPERIRADRGTENVCVEEMQMFLRRNHPDSFAGEKSFLYGRSTANQRIEGWWGTLRKQSAQFWMNLFQTFQDDGHFTGDFLDKSLIQFCFMNLVQDELDEVVTTWNSHKIRPRSSGDMASGRPVVMYSFPELHSAEDRLKPVSMEEVNVCMEECTPKGEFPCDETVFELCCLLMEENGWDAPADPLAAADLYIMLRDELLQII
;
A
#
# COMPACT_ATOMS: atom_id res chain seq x y z
N MET A 1 -5.14 23.65 11.56
CA MET A 1 -5.60 22.35 12.12
C MET A 1 -6.53 21.73 11.09
N PRO A 2 -6.31 20.51 10.62
CA PRO A 2 -7.29 19.85 9.78
C PRO A 2 -8.59 19.71 10.55
N ALA A 3 -9.72 20.01 9.89
CA ALA A 3 -11.04 19.90 10.50
C ALA A 3 -11.27 18.46 10.98
N VAL A 4 -11.75 18.31 12.22
CA VAL A 4 -12.14 16.98 12.74
C VAL A 4 -13.22 16.44 11.80
N PRO A 5 -13.03 15.26 11.18
CA PRO A 5 -14.00 14.69 10.24
C PRO A 5 -15.36 14.54 10.92
N ASP A 6 -16.42 14.93 10.25
CA ASP A 6 -17.79 14.77 10.77
C ASP A 6 -18.09 13.26 10.96
N LEU A 7 -18.85 12.93 12.01
CA LEU A 7 -19.26 11.55 12.29
C LEU A 7 -19.91 10.86 11.08
N GLU A 8 -20.66 11.59 10.27
CA GLU A 8 -21.29 11.02 9.08
C GLU A 8 -20.28 10.65 8.02
N ASP A 9 -19.24 11.46 7.84
CA ASP A 9 -18.18 11.20 6.87
C ASP A 9 -17.30 10.03 7.31
N LEU A 10 -17.01 9.91 8.60
CA LEU A 10 -16.35 8.73 9.15
C LEU A 10 -17.17 7.46 8.93
N ILE A 11 -18.49 7.51 9.17
CA ILE A 11 -19.38 6.36 8.92
C ILE A 11 -19.41 6.02 7.43
N LYS A 12 -19.48 7.01 6.52
CA LYS A 12 -19.39 6.78 5.05
C LYS A 12 -18.08 6.10 4.69
N LEU A 13 -16.96 6.63 5.18
CA LEU A 13 -15.63 6.07 4.94
C LEU A 13 -15.55 4.60 5.37
N TYR A 14 -15.86 4.30 6.62
CA TYR A 14 -15.75 2.93 7.15
C TYR A 14 -16.76 1.97 6.51
N PHE A 15 -17.93 2.48 6.10
CA PHE A 15 -18.90 1.70 5.35
C PHE A 15 -18.38 1.33 3.95
N ARG A 16 -17.77 2.29 3.22
CA ARG A 16 -17.13 2.06 1.92
C ARG A 16 -15.94 1.12 2.01
N LEU A 17 -15.19 1.16 3.11
CA LEU A 17 -14.13 0.18 3.41
C LEU A 17 -14.69 -1.22 3.75
N SER A 18 -16.00 -1.41 3.62
CA SER A 18 -16.70 -2.69 3.86
C SER A 18 -16.62 -3.22 5.28
N PHE A 19 -16.38 -2.36 6.30
CA PHE A 19 -16.38 -2.79 7.68
C PHE A 19 -17.78 -3.18 8.15
N SER A 20 -17.89 -4.24 8.93
CA SER A 20 -19.14 -4.62 9.58
C SER A 20 -19.58 -3.54 10.59
N ASN A 21 -20.86 -3.52 10.94
CA ASN A 21 -21.34 -2.55 11.93
C ASN A 21 -20.60 -2.65 13.27
N LYS A 22 -20.16 -3.85 13.68
CA LYS A 22 -19.36 -4.04 14.91
C LYS A 22 -17.97 -3.41 14.77
N GLU A 23 -17.31 -3.63 13.64
CA GLU A 23 -16.01 -3.02 13.34
C GLU A 23 -16.09 -1.49 13.26
N ILE A 24 -17.13 -0.94 12.61
CA ILE A 24 -17.35 0.53 12.55
C ILE A 24 -17.50 1.11 13.96
N LEU A 25 -18.32 0.49 14.82
CA LEU A 25 -18.50 0.96 16.19
C LEU A 25 -17.21 0.90 17.01
N ALA A 26 -16.44 -0.17 16.87
CA ALA A 26 -15.17 -0.32 17.55
C ALA A 26 -14.15 0.74 17.10
N ILE A 27 -14.04 0.99 15.79
CA ILE A 27 -13.14 2.00 15.22
C ILE A 27 -13.54 3.41 15.67
N LEU A 28 -14.84 3.76 15.62
CA LEU A 28 -15.34 5.05 16.09
C LEU A 28 -15.04 5.28 17.57
N ALA A 29 -15.21 4.27 18.40
CA ALA A 29 -14.91 4.37 19.81
C ALA A 29 -13.40 4.53 20.08
N HIS A 30 -12.57 3.77 19.39
CA HIS A 30 -11.12 3.73 19.62
C HIS A 30 -10.39 4.97 19.07
N TYR A 31 -10.58 5.26 17.77
CA TYR A 31 -9.83 6.34 17.12
C TYR A 31 -10.51 7.71 17.21
N ASN A 32 -11.85 7.75 17.26
CA ASN A 32 -12.60 9.00 17.23
C ASN A 32 -13.27 9.32 18.58
N GLN A 33 -13.03 8.50 19.63
CA GLN A 33 -13.62 8.63 20.96
C GLN A 33 -15.16 8.81 20.92
N THR A 34 -15.80 8.28 19.88
CA THR A 34 -17.23 8.44 19.62
C THR A 34 -17.96 7.12 19.85
N VAL A 35 -18.74 7.06 20.91
CA VAL A 35 -19.52 5.87 21.28
C VAL A 35 -20.97 6.05 20.84
N ILE A 36 -21.43 5.24 19.88
CA ILE A 36 -22.83 5.21 19.43
C ILE A 36 -23.38 3.78 19.46
N SER A 37 -24.70 3.66 19.55
CA SER A 37 -25.35 2.34 19.52
C SER A 37 -25.44 1.79 18.08
N VAL A 38 -25.54 0.45 17.96
CA VAL A 38 -25.83 -0.22 16.66
C VAL A 38 -27.09 0.35 16.00
N ARG A 39 -28.10 0.71 16.80
CA ARG A 39 -29.38 1.28 16.33
C ARG A 39 -29.13 2.67 15.72
N THR A 40 -28.32 3.49 16.38
CA THR A 40 -27.93 4.82 15.90
C THR A 40 -27.16 4.71 14.60
N LEU A 41 -26.13 3.85 14.54
CA LEU A 41 -25.36 3.59 13.33
C LEU A 41 -26.25 3.18 12.15
N LYS A 42 -27.16 2.21 12.34
CA LYS A 42 -28.10 1.78 11.30
C LYS A 42 -29.03 2.90 10.84
N ARG A 43 -29.46 3.81 11.75
CA ARG A 43 -30.28 4.96 11.42
C ARG A 43 -29.52 5.98 10.56
N VAL A 44 -28.26 6.25 10.92
CA VAL A 44 -27.37 7.14 10.13
C VAL A 44 -27.12 6.53 8.75
N CYS A 45 -26.72 5.25 8.67
CA CYS A 45 -26.53 4.57 7.39
C CYS A 45 -27.77 4.64 6.49
N ARG A 46 -28.97 4.47 7.05
CA ARG A 46 -30.22 4.58 6.27
C ARG A 46 -30.46 5.99 5.76
N ARG A 47 -30.21 7.02 6.59
CA ARG A 47 -30.35 8.43 6.20
C ARG A 47 -29.37 8.81 5.09
N LEU A 48 -28.14 8.28 5.15
CA LEU A 48 -27.09 8.51 4.16
C LEU A 48 -27.21 7.63 2.91
N GLY A 49 -28.28 6.82 2.79
CA GLY A 49 -28.44 5.92 1.64
C GLY A 49 -27.44 4.77 1.56
N LEU A 50 -26.74 4.46 2.65
CA LEU A 50 -25.70 3.42 2.71
C LEU A 50 -26.34 2.04 2.88
N PHE A 51 -26.44 1.29 1.78
CA PHE A 51 -27.00 -0.06 1.75
C PHE A 51 -25.97 -1.07 1.24
N ARG A 52 -25.97 -2.29 1.81
CA ARG A 52 -25.08 -3.38 1.35
C ARG A 52 -25.75 -4.33 0.36
N ARG A 53 -27.08 -4.35 0.32
CA ARG A 53 -27.87 -5.32 -0.47
C ARG A 53 -29.09 -4.71 -1.12
N LYS A 54 -29.52 -3.53 -0.71
CA LYS A 54 -30.64 -2.78 -1.31
C LYS A 54 -30.10 -1.71 -2.22
N ASN A 55 -30.91 -1.30 -3.20
CA ASN A 55 -30.52 -0.28 -4.18
C ASN A 55 -29.23 -0.66 -4.89
N GLN A 56 -29.25 -1.83 -5.55
CA GLN A 56 -28.09 -2.29 -6.31
C GLN A 56 -27.79 -1.28 -7.43
N SER A 57 -26.50 -1.07 -7.66
CA SER A 57 -26.00 -0.23 -8.73
C SER A 57 -26.39 -0.81 -10.09
N ASP A 58 -26.46 0.04 -11.08
CA ASP A 58 -26.71 -0.35 -12.46
C ASP A 58 -25.70 -1.41 -12.92
N MET A 59 -26.18 -2.41 -13.65
CA MET A 59 -25.35 -3.54 -14.07
C MET A 59 -24.36 -3.13 -15.16
N GLU A 60 -24.73 -2.17 -16.02
CA GLU A 60 -23.84 -1.70 -17.08
C GLU A 60 -22.67 -0.91 -16.51
N GLU A 61 -22.93 -0.05 -15.50
CA GLU A 61 -21.87 0.67 -14.78
C GLU A 61 -20.92 -0.28 -14.05
N VAL A 62 -21.46 -1.30 -13.39
CA VAL A 62 -20.65 -2.34 -12.71
C VAL A 62 -19.82 -3.13 -13.72
N LEU A 63 -20.38 -3.46 -14.88
CA LEU A 63 -19.68 -4.16 -15.95
C LEU A 63 -18.54 -3.30 -16.50
N ALA A 64 -18.81 -2.03 -16.82
CA ALA A 64 -17.82 -1.09 -17.30
C ALA A 64 -16.67 -0.93 -16.29
N PHE A 65 -16.98 -0.80 -15.01
CA PHE A 65 -15.98 -0.76 -13.93
C PHE A 65 -15.09 -2.02 -13.94
N VAL A 66 -15.70 -3.23 -13.97
CA VAL A 66 -14.92 -4.47 -13.95
C VAL A 66 -14.08 -4.63 -15.22
N GLN A 67 -14.59 -4.23 -16.38
CA GLN A 67 -13.83 -4.24 -17.65
C GLN A 67 -12.62 -3.30 -17.56
N HIS A 68 -12.81 -2.07 -17.08
CA HIS A 68 -11.72 -1.12 -16.89
C HIS A 68 -10.64 -1.68 -15.93
N GLU A 69 -11.05 -2.19 -14.77
CA GLU A 69 -10.11 -2.80 -13.81
C GLU A 69 -9.33 -3.98 -14.41
N VAL A 70 -9.97 -4.83 -15.21
CA VAL A 70 -9.31 -5.97 -15.87
C VAL A 70 -8.37 -5.53 -16.98
N MET A 71 -8.70 -4.47 -17.72
CA MET A 71 -7.86 -3.93 -18.79
C MET A 71 -6.65 -3.13 -18.28
N THR A 72 -6.73 -2.62 -17.06
CA THR A 72 -5.66 -1.87 -16.42
C THR A 72 -4.89 -2.74 -15.41
N ASN A 73 -4.76 -2.28 -14.19
CA ASN A 73 -4.00 -2.91 -13.11
C ASN A 73 -4.70 -4.10 -12.42
N GLY A 74 -5.98 -4.34 -12.73
CA GLY A 74 -6.78 -5.41 -12.13
C GLY A 74 -6.67 -6.80 -12.75
N GLN A 75 -5.86 -7.03 -13.80
CA GLN A 75 -5.79 -8.29 -14.56
C GLN A 75 -5.57 -9.53 -13.68
N MET A 76 -4.73 -9.42 -12.65
CA MET A 76 -4.41 -10.52 -11.73
C MET A 76 -5.29 -10.56 -10.49
N GLN A 77 -6.21 -9.61 -10.34
CA GLN A 77 -7.07 -9.47 -9.18
C GLN A 77 -8.18 -10.53 -9.15
N GLY A 78 -8.44 -11.08 -7.97
CA GLY A 78 -9.55 -12.00 -7.78
C GLY A 78 -10.87 -11.26 -7.52
N TYR A 79 -12.02 -11.93 -7.78
CA TYR A 79 -13.36 -11.34 -7.63
C TYR A 79 -13.64 -10.69 -6.25
N ARG A 80 -12.96 -11.14 -5.18
CA ARG A 80 -13.13 -10.55 -3.84
C ARG A 80 -12.47 -9.22 -3.71
N TRP A 81 -11.32 -9.06 -4.32
CA TRP A 81 -10.59 -7.81 -4.36
C TRP A 81 -11.35 -6.79 -5.22
N LEU A 82 -11.74 -7.18 -6.42
CA LEU A 82 -12.57 -6.34 -7.30
C LEU A 82 -13.91 -5.94 -6.66
N HIS A 83 -14.55 -6.86 -5.91
CA HIS A 83 -15.75 -6.52 -5.15
C HIS A 83 -15.46 -5.46 -4.09
N LEU A 84 -14.35 -5.56 -3.36
CA LEU A 84 -13.98 -4.57 -2.36
C LEU A 84 -13.70 -3.20 -3.00
N ARG A 85 -12.95 -3.15 -4.09
CA ARG A 85 -12.75 -1.92 -4.87
C ARG A 85 -14.05 -1.33 -5.39
N ALA A 86 -14.97 -2.16 -5.92
CA ALA A 86 -16.29 -1.69 -6.34
C ALA A 86 -17.06 -1.04 -5.18
N VAL A 87 -17.06 -1.65 -4.00
CA VAL A 87 -17.72 -1.07 -2.81
C VAL A 87 -17.04 0.23 -2.36
N GLN A 88 -15.72 0.31 -2.42
CA GLN A 88 -14.96 1.52 -2.10
C GLN A 88 -15.31 2.69 -3.05
N ARG A 89 -15.53 2.39 -4.33
CA ARG A 89 -16.01 3.37 -5.33
C ARG A 89 -17.51 3.66 -5.25
N GLY A 90 -18.21 3.08 -4.28
CA GLY A 90 -19.61 3.36 -3.98
C GLY A 90 -20.63 2.42 -4.62
N PHE A 91 -20.20 1.43 -5.40
CA PHE A 91 -21.12 0.45 -5.99
C PHE A 91 -21.76 -0.44 -4.93
N VAL A 92 -23.07 -0.66 -5.05
CA VAL A 92 -23.81 -1.64 -4.26
C VAL A 92 -24.02 -2.90 -5.11
N VAL A 93 -23.13 -3.86 -4.97
CA VAL A 93 -23.08 -5.07 -5.78
C VAL A 93 -22.70 -6.28 -4.92
N SER A 94 -23.18 -7.47 -5.30
CA SER A 94 -22.83 -8.69 -4.58
C SER A 94 -21.50 -9.30 -5.06
N GLN A 95 -20.80 -10.02 -4.17
CA GLN A 95 -19.59 -10.76 -4.55
C GLN A 95 -19.86 -11.79 -5.66
N ASP A 96 -21.05 -12.41 -5.69
CA ASP A 96 -21.40 -13.38 -6.71
C ASP A 96 -21.63 -12.72 -8.08
N THR A 97 -22.19 -11.52 -8.09
CA THR A 97 -22.30 -10.70 -9.31
C THR A 97 -20.94 -10.41 -9.89
N ILE A 98 -20.01 -9.85 -9.10
CA ILE A 98 -18.63 -9.59 -9.57
C ILE A 98 -17.95 -10.89 -10.02
N ARG A 99 -18.14 -12.00 -9.30
CA ARG A 99 -17.59 -13.31 -9.69
C ARG A 99 -18.10 -13.80 -11.05
N ARG A 100 -19.37 -13.54 -11.36
CA ARG A 100 -19.96 -13.90 -12.68
C ARG A 100 -19.43 -13.00 -13.76
N ILE A 101 -19.38 -11.68 -13.52
CA ILE A 101 -18.87 -10.71 -14.49
C ILE A 101 -17.40 -11.02 -14.84
N ILE A 102 -16.52 -11.19 -13.87
CA ILE A 102 -15.09 -11.46 -14.16
C ILE A 102 -14.90 -12.78 -14.92
N LYS A 103 -15.77 -13.78 -14.71
CA LYS A 103 -15.71 -15.02 -15.44
C LYS A 103 -16.09 -14.85 -16.92
N LEU A 104 -16.94 -13.87 -17.22
CA LEU A 104 -17.34 -13.53 -18.59
C LEU A 104 -16.29 -12.63 -19.27
N VAL A 105 -15.78 -11.64 -18.56
CA VAL A 105 -14.84 -10.64 -19.08
C VAL A 105 -13.43 -11.21 -19.22
N ASP A 106 -12.97 -12.02 -18.25
CA ASP A 106 -11.61 -12.56 -18.20
C ASP A 106 -11.60 -14.06 -17.81
N PRO A 107 -12.12 -14.95 -18.67
CA PRO A 107 -12.14 -16.39 -18.39
C PRO A 107 -10.74 -16.98 -18.25
N GLN A 108 -9.77 -16.54 -19.07
CA GLN A 108 -8.40 -17.03 -19.05
C GLN A 108 -7.68 -16.65 -17.75
N GLY A 109 -7.79 -15.41 -17.32
CA GLY A 109 -7.21 -14.95 -16.05
C GLY A 109 -7.83 -15.66 -14.85
N VAL A 110 -9.11 -16.03 -14.89
CA VAL A 110 -9.76 -16.85 -13.84
C VAL A 110 -9.10 -18.23 -13.75
N GLU A 111 -8.78 -18.87 -14.86
CA GLU A 111 -8.11 -20.18 -14.92
C GLU A 111 -6.66 -20.09 -14.41
N LEU A 112 -5.90 -19.11 -14.87
CA LEU A 112 -4.51 -18.86 -14.42
C LEU A 112 -4.43 -18.64 -12.90
N ARG A 113 -5.38 -17.92 -12.33
CA ARG A 113 -5.44 -17.68 -10.87
C ARG A 113 -5.80 -18.94 -10.07
N ARG A 114 -6.44 -19.94 -10.66
CA ARG A 114 -6.79 -21.22 -10.02
C ARG A 114 -5.61 -22.20 -9.95
N ALA A 115 -4.70 -22.16 -10.90
CA ALA A 115 -3.66 -23.17 -11.09
C ALA A 115 -2.53 -23.17 -10.05
N ARG A 116 -2.36 -22.15 -9.20
CA ARG A 116 -1.18 -22.01 -8.33
C ARG A 116 -1.47 -22.27 -6.84
N ARG A 117 -1.03 -23.45 -6.32
CA ARG A 117 -1.01 -23.76 -4.88
C ARG A 117 0.40 -24.11 -4.41
N LEU A 118 0.93 -23.34 -3.44
CA LEU A 118 2.24 -23.58 -2.80
C LEU A 118 2.08 -24.11 -1.37
N ARG A 119 2.94 -25.06 -0.96
CA ARG A 119 3.09 -25.48 0.45
C ARG A 119 3.88 -24.41 1.21
N ARG A 120 3.35 -23.91 2.32
CA ARG A 120 3.97 -22.81 3.09
C ARG A 120 4.46 -23.31 4.45
N ARG A 121 5.59 -22.75 4.94
CA ARG A 121 6.10 -22.95 6.30
C ARG A 121 5.15 -22.33 7.33
N GLN A 122 5.14 -22.88 8.55
CA GLN A 122 4.42 -22.25 9.68
C GLN A 122 5.18 -20.99 10.11
N TYR A 123 4.44 -19.93 10.36
CA TYR A 123 4.93 -18.67 10.86
C TYR A 123 4.08 -18.29 12.08
N SER A 124 4.70 -17.90 13.18
CA SER A 124 4.03 -17.37 14.36
C SER A 124 4.57 -16.00 14.73
N CYS A 125 3.72 -15.13 15.25
CA CYS A 125 4.05 -13.83 15.81
C CYS A 125 3.12 -13.58 17.00
N ARG A 126 3.65 -13.01 18.09
CA ARG A 126 2.97 -12.92 19.38
C ARG A 126 1.87 -11.86 19.42
N GLY A 127 1.97 -10.81 18.61
CA GLY A 127 1.01 -9.71 18.56
C GLY A 127 1.47 -8.63 17.61
N PRO A 128 0.65 -7.59 17.37
CA PRO A 128 1.06 -6.42 16.61
C PRO A 128 2.33 -5.81 17.20
N ASN A 129 3.13 -5.21 16.34
CA ASN A 129 4.39 -4.53 16.71
C ASN A 129 5.45 -5.43 17.40
N ALA A 130 5.21 -6.75 17.50
CA ALA A 130 6.25 -7.68 17.98
C ALA A 130 7.37 -7.87 16.97
N LEU A 131 7.07 -7.78 15.68
CA LEU A 131 8.04 -7.90 14.60
C LEU A 131 7.53 -7.22 13.34
N TRP A 132 8.22 -6.19 12.89
CA TRP A 132 8.00 -5.60 11.58
C TRP A 132 8.92 -6.27 10.55
N HIS A 133 8.43 -6.41 9.33
CA HIS A 133 9.18 -6.92 8.20
C HIS A 133 9.27 -5.81 7.16
N MET A 134 10.48 -5.36 6.87
CA MET A 134 10.74 -4.35 5.86
C MET A 134 11.62 -4.90 4.74
N ASP A 135 11.47 -4.34 3.55
CA ASP A 135 12.20 -4.78 2.36
C ASP A 135 11.99 -3.82 1.18
N GLY A 136 12.91 -3.86 0.21
CA GLY A 136 12.76 -3.20 -1.08
C GLY A 136 12.07 -4.07 -2.12
N TYR A 137 11.40 -3.43 -3.08
CA TYR A 137 10.81 -4.10 -4.24
C TYR A 137 11.36 -3.48 -5.52
N ASP A 138 12.31 -4.17 -6.16
CA ASP A 138 13.14 -3.65 -7.25
C ASP A 138 12.61 -3.97 -8.66
N LYS A 139 11.36 -4.43 -8.80
CA LYS A 139 10.86 -4.86 -10.11
C LYS A 139 10.55 -3.69 -11.06
N LEU A 140 10.36 -2.48 -10.55
CA LEU A 140 10.22 -1.26 -11.33
C LEU A 140 11.51 -0.42 -11.37
N LYS A 141 12.53 -0.80 -10.60
CA LYS A 141 13.82 -0.10 -10.51
C LYS A 141 14.56 0.02 -11.85
N PRO A 142 14.50 -0.95 -12.78
CA PRO A 142 15.06 -0.78 -14.12
C PRO A 142 14.51 0.44 -14.86
N TYR A 143 13.27 0.82 -14.57
CA TYR A 143 12.57 1.97 -15.17
C TYR A 143 12.67 3.26 -14.31
N GLY A 144 13.48 3.25 -13.25
CA GLY A 144 13.72 4.41 -12.41
C GLY A 144 12.80 4.54 -11.19
N ILE A 145 11.88 3.59 -10.94
CA ILE A 145 10.97 3.61 -9.78
C ILE A 145 11.32 2.48 -8.82
N ALA A 146 11.76 2.82 -7.64
CA ALA A 146 12.04 1.88 -6.56
C ALA A 146 10.93 1.93 -5.51
N ILE A 147 10.57 0.81 -4.91
CA ILE A 147 9.55 0.74 -3.86
C ILE A 147 10.19 0.21 -2.58
N ASN A 148 9.86 0.80 -1.44
CA ASN A 148 10.19 0.29 -0.12
C ASN A 148 8.91 0.09 0.70
N GLY A 149 8.85 -0.95 1.51
CA GLY A 149 7.67 -1.22 2.30
C GLY A 149 7.95 -1.93 3.61
N CYS A 150 6.97 -1.82 4.51
CA CYS A 150 6.98 -2.49 5.81
C CYS A 150 5.62 -3.05 6.16
N ILE A 151 5.62 -4.24 6.75
CA ILE A 151 4.41 -4.95 7.14
C ILE A 151 4.54 -5.52 8.55
N ASP A 152 3.50 -5.38 9.35
CA ASP A 152 3.44 -5.99 10.67
C ASP A 152 3.36 -7.53 10.58
N GLY A 153 4.14 -8.20 11.40
CA GLY A 153 4.29 -9.65 11.38
C GLY A 153 3.04 -10.41 11.81
N PHE A 154 2.28 -9.89 12.75
CA PHE A 154 1.08 -10.52 13.29
C PHE A 154 -0.15 -10.25 12.42
N SER A 155 -0.51 -8.99 12.27
CA SER A 155 -1.72 -8.53 11.61
C SER A 155 -1.62 -8.56 10.09
N ARG A 156 -0.40 -8.46 9.55
CA ARG A 156 -0.13 -8.20 8.14
C ARG A 156 -0.62 -6.82 7.69
N TYR A 157 -0.74 -5.90 8.64
CA TYR A 157 -1.01 -4.50 8.38
C TYR A 157 0.21 -3.87 7.70
N VAL A 158 0.01 -3.25 6.55
CA VAL A 158 1.08 -2.51 5.85
C VAL A 158 1.22 -1.16 6.54
N LEU A 159 2.42 -0.88 7.04
CA LEU A 159 2.75 0.32 7.81
C LEU A 159 3.17 1.47 6.90
N TRP A 160 3.97 1.17 5.88
CA TRP A 160 4.28 2.07 4.78
C TRP A 160 4.50 1.31 3.48
N MET A 161 4.31 2.01 2.37
CA MET A 161 4.57 1.53 1.02
C MET A 161 4.88 2.74 0.16
N GLU A 162 6.16 2.96 -0.14
CA GLU A 162 6.64 4.20 -0.72
C GLU A 162 7.36 3.95 -2.04
N ALA A 163 6.89 4.60 -3.10
CA ALA A 163 7.61 4.69 -4.37
C ALA A 163 8.50 5.93 -4.37
N PHE A 164 9.72 5.79 -4.85
CA PHE A 164 10.67 6.90 -5.01
C PHE A 164 11.70 6.56 -6.08
N THR A 165 12.57 7.51 -6.39
CA THR A 165 13.65 7.34 -7.37
C THR A 165 14.70 6.33 -6.91
N THR A 166 14.85 6.16 -5.60
CA THR A 166 15.77 5.19 -4.99
C THR A 166 15.19 4.55 -3.73
N ASN A 167 15.52 3.30 -3.48
CA ASN A 167 15.36 2.61 -2.21
C ASN A 167 16.71 2.12 -1.67
N SER A 168 17.82 2.61 -2.23
CA SER A 168 19.18 2.20 -1.84
C SER A 168 19.86 3.22 -0.92
N ASP A 169 19.28 4.40 -0.77
CA ASP A 169 19.77 5.41 0.19
C ASP A 169 19.22 5.08 1.60
N PRO A 170 20.09 4.73 2.57
CA PRO A 170 19.67 4.36 3.90
C PRO A 170 18.97 5.50 4.66
N LYS A 171 19.30 6.76 4.37
CA LYS A 171 18.68 7.92 5.00
C LYS A 171 17.25 8.15 4.52
N VAL A 172 16.97 7.86 3.24
CA VAL A 172 15.62 7.91 2.67
C VAL A 172 14.76 6.80 3.28
N VAL A 173 15.26 5.57 3.34
CA VAL A 173 14.53 4.46 3.95
C VAL A 173 14.26 4.69 5.44
N ALA A 174 15.23 5.29 6.16
CA ALA A 174 15.07 5.68 7.56
C ALA A 174 14.00 6.75 7.75
N SER A 175 13.77 7.64 6.78
CA SER A 175 12.70 8.64 6.86
C SER A 175 11.30 8.00 6.91
N TYR A 176 11.07 6.89 6.21
CA TYR A 176 9.80 6.16 6.27
C TYR A 176 9.58 5.52 7.65
N PHE A 177 10.64 4.94 8.20
CA PHE A 177 10.62 4.36 9.54
C PHE A 177 10.35 5.42 10.61
N THR A 178 11.11 6.50 10.65
CA THR A 178 10.96 7.55 11.68
C THR A 178 9.62 8.25 11.60
N ARG A 179 9.11 8.53 10.40
CA ARG A 179 7.77 9.08 10.18
C ARG A 179 6.68 8.14 10.74
N THR A 180 6.83 6.83 10.50
CA THR A 180 5.89 5.83 11.03
C THR A 180 5.97 5.77 12.55
N VAL A 181 7.17 5.68 13.13
CA VAL A 181 7.38 5.67 14.59
C VAL A 181 6.78 6.92 15.24
N SER A 182 6.99 8.10 14.65
CA SER A 182 6.41 9.37 15.10
C SER A 182 4.87 9.32 15.07
N SER A 183 4.28 8.82 13.98
CA SER A 183 2.81 8.82 13.80
C SER A 183 2.09 7.89 14.76
N ILE A 184 2.69 6.75 15.14
CA ILE A 184 2.09 5.77 16.05
C ILE A 184 2.54 5.94 17.52
N GLY A 185 3.50 6.83 17.78
CA GLY A 185 4.00 7.13 19.14
C GLY A 185 4.89 6.03 19.74
N GLY A 186 5.53 5.20 18.91
CA GLY A 186 6.37 4.10 19.40
C GLY A 186 7.06 3.33 18.28
N CYS A 187 8.02 2.50 18.65
CA CYS A 187 8.72 1.60 17.72
C CYS A 187 8.34 0.12 17.99
N PRO A 188 8.58 -0.77 17.02
CA PRO A 188 8.31 -2.20 17.23
C PRO A 188 9.26 -2.80 18.25
N GLU A 189 8.87 -3.93 18.83
CA GLU A 189 9.78 -4.70 19.68
C GLU A 189 11.02 -5.14 18.88
N ARG A 190 10.81 -5.57 17.61
CA ARG A 190 11.91 -5.91 16.68
C ARG A 190 11.56 -5.57 15.23
N ILE A 191 12.60 -5.34 14.44
CA ILE A 191 12.52 -5.24 12.98
C ILE A 191 13.29 -6.41 12.35
N ARG A 192 12.82 -6.87 11.20
CA ARG A 192 13.52 -7.81 10.35
C ARG A 192 13.68 -7.23 8.94
N ALA A 193 14.92 -7.25 8.47
CA ALA A 193 15.29 -6.92 7.10
C ALA A 193 16.27 -7.97 6.53
N ASP A 194 16.56 -7.90 5.27
CA ASP A 194 17.70 -8.60 4.68
C ASP A 194 19.01 -7.83 4.96
N ARG A 195 20.14 -8.37 4.46
CA ARG A 195 21.46 -7.77 4.68
C ARG A 195 21.79 -6.71 3.60
N GLY A 196 20.89 -5.81 3.35
CA GLY A 196 21.10 -4.69 2.44
C GLY A 196 21.70 -3.47 3.16
N THR A 197 22.53 -2.72 2.48
CA THR A 197 23.15 -1.48 3.00
C THR A 197 22.12 -0.37 3.23
N GLU A 198 21.00 -0.42 2.54
CA GLU A 198 19.87 0.49 2.68
C GLU A 198 19.17 0.42 4.04
N ASN A 199 19.43 -0.64 4.80
CA ASN A 199 18.77 -0.87 6.10
C ASN A 199 19.60 -0.36 7.30
N VAL A 200 20.84 0.11 7.07
CA VAL A 200 21.80 0.46 8.16
C VAL A 200 21.27 1.56 9.05
N CYS A 201 20.77 2.65 8.49
CA CYS A 201 20.24 3.76 9.31
C CYS A 201 19.00 3.32 10.12
N VAL A 202 18.12 2.50 9.56
CA VAL A 202 16.96 1.96 10.30
C VAL A 202 17.42 1.05 11.45
N GLU A 203 18.45 0.23 11.23
CA GLU A 203 19.05 -0.59 12.29
C GLU A 203 19.56 0.26 13.44
N GLU A 204 20.40 1.25 13.14
CA GLU A 204 21.00 2.15 14.14
C GLU A 204 19.90 2.90 14.92
N MET A 205 18.92 3.45 14.24
CA MET A 205 17.79 4.17 14.86
C MET A 205 16.92 3.24 15.71
N GLN A 206 16.60 2.04 15.23
CA GLN A 206 15.86 1.05 16.01
C GLN A 206 16.62 0.66 17.27
N MET A 207 17.92 0.37 17.18
CA MET A 207 18.75 0.05 18.32
C MET A 207 18.83 1.22 19.31
N PHE A 208 18.99 2.45 18.82
CA PHE A 208 19.00 3.66 19.62
C PHE A 208 17.69 3.86 20.38
N LEU A 209 16.55 3.83 19.70
CA LEU A 209 15.22 3.97 20.31
C LEU A 209 14.92 2.86 21.33
N ARG A 210 15.51 1.66 21.14
CA ARG A 210 15.31 0.50 22.01
C ARG A 210 16.36 0.35 23.11
N ARG A 211 17.40 1.19 23.17
CA ARG A 211 18.57 0.99 24.05
C ARG A 211 18.26 0.89 25.55
N ASN A 212 17.26 1.65 26.02
CA ASN A 212 16.92 1.77 27.44
C ASN A 212 15.69 0.94 27.86
N HIS A 213 15.12 0.11 26.97
CA HIS A 213 13.99 -0.72 27.33
C HIS A 213 14.41 -1.94 28.16
N PRO A 214 13.58 -2.35 29.16
CA PRO A 214 13.99 -3.41 30.10
C PRO A 214 13.78 -4.83 29.57
N ASP A 215 13.28 -5.03 28.37
CA ASP A 215 12.98 -6.35 27.83
C ASP A 215 14.21 -7.03 27.17
N SER A 216 14.11 -8.34 26.96
CA SER A 216 15.19 -9.17 26.44
C SER A 216 15.57 -8.91 24.98
N PHE A 217 14.80 -8.06 24.27
CA PHE A 217 15.02 -7.70 22.87
C PHE A 217 15.48 -6.25 22.70
N ALA A 218 15.83 -5.56 23.77
CA ALA A 218 16.32 -4.19 23.73
C ALA A 218 17.69 -4.07 23.03
N GLY A 219 18.01 -2.86 22.55
CA GLY A 219 19.27 -2.54 21.91
C GLY A 219 19.52 -3.37 20.63
N GLU A 220 20.69 -3.95 20.49
CA GLU A 220 21.14 -4.72 19.31
C GLU A 220 20.19 -5.89 18.94
N LYS A 221 19.51 -6.49 19.91
CA LYS A 221 18.57 -7.58 19.67
C LYS A 221 17.23 -7.13 19.07
N SER A 222 17.01 -5.82 18.96
CA SER A 222 15.80 -5.26 18.37
C SER A 222 15.83 -5.24 16.84
N PHE A 223 16.98 -5.50 16.22
CA PHE A 223 17.09 -5.63 14.78
C PHE A 223 17.58 -7.03 14.38
N LEU A 224 16.94 -7.62 13.37
CA LEU A 224 17.19 -8.99 12.93
C LEU A 224 17.52 -9.01 11.45
N TYR A 225 18.77 -9.28 11.14
CA TYR A 225 19.16 -9.64 9.79
C TYR A 225 18.81 -11.10 9.46
N GLY A 226 18.37 -11.33 8.25
CA GLY A 226 18.07 -12.68 7.78
C GLY A 226 18.19 -12.82 6.27
N ARG A 227 18.11 -14.07 5.78
CA ARG A 227 17.89 -14.29 4.35
C ARG A 227 16.47 -13.84 3.99
N SER A 228 16.24 -13.42 2.75
CA SER A 228 14.89 -13.07 2.22
C SER A 228 13.84 -14.14 2.58
N THR A 229 14.22 -15.44 2.55
CA THR A 229 13.34 -16.54 2.96
C THR A 229 12.89 -16.49 4.44
N ALA A 230 13.56 -15.74 5.30
CA ALA A 230 13.14 -15.48 6.68
C ALA A 230 12.25 -14.24 6.80
N ASN A 231 12.28 -13.33 5.81
CA ASN A 231 11.47 -12.12 5.74
C ASN A 231 10.05 -12.40 5.17
N GLN A 232 9.43 -13.50 5.61
CA GLN A 232 8.27 -14.14 4.97
C GLN A 232 7.04 -13.24 4.80
N ARG A 233 6.83 -12.23 5.65
CA ARG A 233 5.64 -11.38 5.60
C ARG A 233 5.70 -10.42 4.43
N ILE A 234 6.78 -9.70 4.31
CA ILE A 234 6.98 -8.74 3.22
C ILE A 234 7.15 -9.47 1.88
N GLU A 235 7.87 -10.58 1.86
CA GLU A 235 8.02 -11.42 0.66
C GLU A 235 6.67 -11.97 0.18
N GLY A 236 5.82 -12.41 1.11
CA GLY A 236 4.45 -12.80 0.80
C GLY A 236 3.59 -11.64 0.31
N TRP A 237 3.86 -10.43 0.79
CA TRP A 237 3.21 -9.21 0.37
C TRP A 237 3.64 -8.80 -1.04
N TRP A 238 4.92 -8.86 -1.39
CA TRP A 238 5.40 -8.60 -2.74
C TRP A 238 4.69 -9.45 -3.80
N GLY A 239 4.43 -10.72 -3.46
CA GLY A 239 3.61 -11.58 -4.32
C GLY A 239 2.15 -11.11 -4.48
N THR A 240 1.61 -10.38 -3.51
CA THR A 240 0.29 -9.74 -3.58
C THR A 240 0.36 -8.44 -4.36
N LEU A 241 1.31 -7.56 -4.03
CA LEU A 241 1.54 -6.29 -4.73
C LEU A 241 1.73 -6.51 -6.24
N ARG A 242 2.58 -7.49 -6.60
CA ARG A 242 2.79 -7.83 -8.00
C ARG A 242 1.50 -8.14 -8.75
N LYS A 243 0.56 -8.85 -8.11
CA LYS A 243 -0.72 -9.23 -8.72
C LYS A 243 -1.74 -8.10 -8.76
N GLN A 244 -1.67 -7.20 -7.79
CA GLN A 244 -2.67 -6.18 -7.61
C GLN A 244 -2.34 -4.88 -8.37
N SER A 245 -1.05 -4.62 -8.62
CA SER A 245 -0.56 -3.37 -9.19
C SER A 245 0.70 -3.59 -10.04
N ALA A 246 1.83 -3.95 -9.46
CA ALA A 246 3.14 -3.85 -10.09
C ALA A 246 3.29 -4.62 -11.42
N GLN A 247 2.52 -5.71 -11.67
CA GLN A 247 2.57 -6.42 -12.94
C GLN A 247 2.06 -5.57 -14.10
N PHE A 248 1.05 -4.72 -13.86
CA PHE A 248 0.56 -3.80 -14.87
C PHE A 248 1.66 -2.80 -15.28
N TRP A 249 2.29 -2.13 -14.29
CA TRP A 249 3.37 -1.18 -14.53
C TRP A 249 4.57 -1.82 -15.25
N MET A 250 4.96 -3.02 -14.80
CA MET A 250 6.03 -3.77 -15.47
C MET A 250 5.71 -4.04 -16.95
N ASN A 251 4.48 -4.41 -17.25
CA ASN A 251 4.06 -4.67 -18.62
C ASN A 251 4.03 -3.38 -19.46
N LEU A 252 3.49 -2.29 -18.90
CA LEU A 252 3.43 -0.99 -19.56
C LEU A 252 4.84 -0.48 -19.93
N PHE A 253 5.75 -0.47 -18.95
CA PHE A 253 7.12 0.00 -19.17
C PHE A 253 7.92 -0.94 -20.10
N GLN A 254 7.62 -2.25 -20.07
CA GLN A 254 8.20 -3.19 -21.02
C GLN A 254 7.74 -2.89 -22.45
N THR A 255 6.49 -2.47 -22.67
CA THR A 255 6.01 -2.05 -23.99
C THR A 255 6.81 -0.87 -24.53
N PHE A 256 7.11 0.15 -23.69
CA PHE A 256 7.99 1.26 -24.13
C PHE A 256 9.38 0.78 -24.56
N GLN A 257 9.93 -0.21 -23.85
CA GLN A 257 11.23 -0.79 -24.22
C GLN A 257 11.14 -1.58 -25.52
N ASP A 258 10.10 -2.39 -25.70
CA ASP A 258 9.89 -3.22 -26.90
C ASP A 258 9.61 -2.37 -28.14
N ASP A 259 8.93 -1.23 -27.99
CA ASP A 259 8.61 -0.28 -29.05
C ASP A 259 9.77 0.73 -29.33
N GLY A 260 10.87 0.66 -28.56
CA GLY A 260 12.04 1.52 -28.72
C GLY A 260 11.90 2.93 -28.13
N HIS A 261 10.86 3.16 -27.32
CA HIS A 261 10.65 4.43 -26.62
C HIS A 261 11.38 4.51 -25.27
N PHE A 262 12.02 3.45 -24.80
CA PHE A 262 12.77 3.42 -23.55
C PHE A 262 14.11 2.70 -23.74
N THR A 263 15.22 3.43 -23.55
CA THR A 263 16.60 2.91 -23.64
C THR A 263 17.18 2.58 -22.28
N GLY A 264 16.60 3.13 -21.21
CA GLY A 264 17.08 2.99 -19.84
C GLY A 264 18.16 3.97 -19.44
N ASP A 265 18.38 5.01 -20.23
CA ASP A 265 19.28 6.13 -19.90
C ASP A 265 18.70 7.05 -18.82
N PHE A 266 19.43 8.11 -18.51
CA PHE A 266 19.02 9.07 -17.48
C PHE A 266 17.73 9.81 -17.85
N LEU A 267 17.61 10.25 -19.10
CA LEU A 267 16.45 11.02 -19.56
C LEU A 267 15.19 10.16 -19.54
N ASP A 268 15.22 8.97 -20.13
CA ASP A 268 14.09 8.05 -20.16
C ASP A 268 13.59 7.71 -18.74
N LYS A 269 14.50 7.45 -17.79
CA LYS A 269 14.14 7.21 -16.40
C LYS A 269 13.53 8.42 -15.72
N SER A 270 14.08 9.62 -15.95
CA SER A 270 13.54 10.84 -15.37
C SER A 270 12.15 11.15 -15.94
N LEU A 271 11.90 10.88 -17.21
CA LEU A 271 10.59 11.03 -17.84
C LEU A 271 9.57 10.01 -17.31
N ILE A 272 9.99 8.75 -17.13
CA ILE A 272 9.12 7.75 -16.44
C ILE A 272 8.78 8.22 -15.02
N GLN A 273 9.74 8.73 -14.27
CA GLN A 273 9.52 9.26 -12.94
C GLN A 273 8.58 10.46 -12.97
N PHE A 274 8.77 11.40 -13.89
CA PHE A 274 7.92 12.58 -14.06
C PHE A 274 6.46 12.19 -14.34
N CYS A 275 6.22 11.35 -15.32
CA CYS A 275 4.88 11.01 -15.77
C CYS A 275 4.15 10.01 -14.86
N PHE A 276 4.88 9.11 -14.18
CA PHE A 276 4.25 7.95 -13.55
C PHE A 276 4.45 7.85 -12.04
N MET A 277 5.43 8.56 -11.42
CA MET A 277 5.73 8.37 -9.98
C MET A 277 4.50 8.58 -9.10
N ASN A 278 3.76 9.67 -9.32
CA ASN A 278 2.56 9.98 -8.54
C ASN A 278 1.45 8.95 -8.78
N LEU A 279 1.22 8.53 -10.02
CA LEU A 279 0.24 7.50 -10.35
C LEU A 279 0.58 6.15 -9.72
N VAL A 280 1.87 5.79 -9.70
CA VAL A 280 2.34 4.58 -9.02
C VAL A 280 2.12 4.69 -7.51
N GLN A 281 2.42 5.84 -6.88
CA GLN A 281 2.21 6.05 -5.46
C GLN A 281 0.72 5.99 -5.09
N ASP A 282 -0.13 6.68 -5.84
CA ASP A 282 -1.59 6.69 -5.63
C ASP A 282 -2.17 5.26 -5.72
N GLU A 283 -1.71 4.48 -6.71
CA GLU A 283 -2.08 3.07 -6.83
C GLU A 283 -1.59 2.23 -5.64
N LEU A 284 -0.36 2.46 -5.16
CA LEU A 284 0.16 1.78 -3.98
C LEU A 284 -0.70 2.08 -2.75
N ASP A 285 -1.11 3.33 -2.55
CA ASP A 285 -1.96 3.77 -1.43
C ASP A 285 -3.36 3.13 -1.50
N GLU A 286 -3.95 3.02 -2.70
CA GLU A 286 -5.20 2.29 -2.90
C GLU A 286 -5.05 0.79 -2.59
N VAL A 287 -3.96 0.18 -3.04
CA VAL A 287 -3.66 -1.24 -2.79
C VAL A 287 -3.45 -1.49 -1.30
N VAL A 288 -2.72 -0.63 -0.60
CA VAL A 288 -2.51 -0.70 0.86
C VAL A 288 -3.83 -0.55 1.61
N THR A 289 -4.64 0.45 1.25
CA THR A 289 -5.97 0.69 1.85
C THR A 289 -6.88 -0.53 1.67
N THR A 290 -6.90 -1.08 0.47
CA THR A 290 -7.68 -2.27 0.13
C THR A 290 -7.18 -3.50 0.89
N TRP A 291 -5.86 -3.69 0.97
CA TRP A 291 -5.25 -4.78 1.73
C TRP A 291 -5.54 -4.67 3.22
N ASN A 292 -5.29 -3.53 3.81
CA ASN A 292 -5.49 -3.32 5.25
C ASN A 292 -6.97 -3.51 5.66
N SER A 293 -7.89 -3.30 4.71
CA SER A 293 -9.33 -3.43 4.92
C SER A 293 -9.90 -4.80 4.52
N HIS A 294 -9.19 -5.64 3.76
CA HIS A 294 -9.74 -6.92 3.30
C HIS A 294 -9.74 -7.98 4.41
N LYS A 295 -10.66 -8.95 4.34
CA LYS A 295 -10.75 -10.03 5.33
C LYS A 295 -9.87 -11.22 4.94
N ILE A 296 -8.80 -11.45 5.70
CA ILE A 296 -7.96 -12.64 5.60
C ILE A 296 -8.70 -13.82 6.23
N ARG A 297 -8.82 -14.92 5.48
CA ARG A 297 -9.53 -16.11 5.95
C ARG A 297 -8.68 -16.97 6.88
N PRO A 298 -9.30 -17.67 7.84
CA PRO A 298 -8.61 -18.70 8.60
C PRO A 298 -8.05 -19.76 7.65
N ARG A 299 -6.89 -20.30 8.00
CA ARG A 299 -6.31 -21.46 7.31
C ARG A 299 -6.57 -22.72 8.14
N SER A 300 -6.81 -23.85 7.45
CA SER A 300 -7.02 -25.14 8.08
C SER A 300 -5.82 -25.70 8.86
N SER A 301 -4.66 -25.08 8.73
CA SER A 301 -3.39 -25.55 9.33
C SER A 301 -2.90 -24.65 10.46
N GLY A 302 -3.75 -23.91 11.18
CA GLY A 302 -3.30 -23.47 12.41
C GLY A 302 -3.37 -22.04 12.90
N ASP A 303 -2.59 -21.78 13.83
CA ASP A 303 -2.33 -20.74 14.83
C ASP A 303 -2.20 -19.28 14.35
N MET A 304 -2.63 -18.94 13.13
CA MET A 304 -2.47 -17.57 12.64
C MET A 304 -3.77 -16.78 12.75
N ALA A 305 -3.69 -15.60 13.33
CA ALA A 305 -4.80 -14.66 13.37
C ALA A 305 -5.42 -14.47 11.98
N SER A 306 -6.74 -14.47 11.93
CA SER A 306 -7.53 -14.25 10.72
C SER A 306 -8.51 -13.12 10.98
N GLY A 307 -8.68 -12.25 10.01
CA GLY A 307 -9.50 -11.05 10.17
C GLY A 307 -9.08 -9.98 9.17
N ARG A 308 -9.40 -8.74 9.44
CA ARG A 308 -8.90 -7.60 8.67
C ARG A 308 -7.56 -7.14 9.27
N PRO A 309 -6.52 -6.90 8.47
CA PRO A 309 -5.25 -6.42 8.97
C PRO A 309 -5.38 -5.24 9.93
N VAL A 310 -6.14 -4.21 9.56
CA VAL A 310 -6.37 -3.04 10.42
C VAL A 310 -7.06 -3.39 11.73
N VAL A 311 -8.02 -4.34 11.73
CA VAL A 311 -8.71 -4.76 12.97
C VAL A 311 -7.79 -5.60 13.85
N MET A 312 -7.00 -6.49 13.25
CA MET A 312 -6.02 -7.29 13.98
C MET A 312 -4.89 -6.42 14.58
N TYR A 313 -4.52 -5.35 13.88
CA TYR A 313 -3.50 -4.41 14.34
C TYR A 313 -4.00 -3.54 15.49
N SER A 314 -5.19 -2.97 15.35
CA SER A 314 -5.77 -2.00 16.30
C SER A 314 -6.47 -2.62 17.49
N PHE A 315 -6.91 -3.87 17.39
CA PHE A 315 -7.68 -4.58 18.43
C PHE A 315 -7.13 -6.00 18.63
N PRO A 316 -5.87 -6.13 19.06
CA PRO A 316 -5.23 -7.45 19.21
C PRO A 316 -5.95 -8.36 20.22
N GLU A 317 -6.65 -7.79 21.20
CA GLU A 317 -7.40 -8.53 22.22
C GLU A 317 -8.51 -9.39 21.61
N LEU A 318 -9.10 -8.96 20.47
CA LEU A 318 -10.09 -9.76 19.73
C LEU A 318 -9.50 -11.04 19.13
N HIS A 319 -8.19 -11.14 19.14
CA HIS A 319 -7.40 -12.25 18.60
C HIS A 319 -6.51 -12.91 19.66
N SER A 320 -6.82 -12.69 20.95
CA SER A 320 -6.05 -13.22 22.10
C SER A 320 -4.57 -12.84 22.03
N ALA A 321 -4.28 -11.64 21.59
CA ALA A 321 -2.94 -11.08 21.49
C ALA A 321 -2.87 -9.72 22.19
N GLU A 322 -1.65 -9.25 22.43
CA GLU A 322 -1.36 -7.96 23.03
C GLU A 322 -0.53 -7.12 22.06
N ASP A 323 -0.73 -5.82 22.08
CA ASP A 323 0.14 -4.89 21.37
C ASP A 323 1.54 -4.90 22.00
N ARG A 324 2.56 -4.99 21.16
CA ARG A 324 3.99 -5.02 21.55
C ARG A 324 4.72 -3.72 21.19
N LEU A 325 3.97 -2.65 20.89
CA LEU A 325 4.54 -1.34 20.64
C LEU A 325 5.38 -0.91 21.86
N LYS A 326 6.55 -0.37 21.57
CA LYS A 326 7.45 0.16 22.59
C LYS A 326 7.41 1.68 22.55
N PRO A 327 6.92 2.34 23.61
CA PRO A 327 6.85 3.79 23.63
C PRO A 327 8.25 4.40 23.52
N VAL A 328 8.34 5.49 22.77
CA VAL A 328 9.58 6.25 22.57
C VAL A 328 9.34 7.73 22.88
N SER A 329 10.39 8.43 23.31
CA SER A 329 10.34 9.88 23.46
C SER A 329 10.32 10.56 22.09
N MET A 330 9.46 11.57 21.91
CA MET A 330 9.45 12.38 20.69
C MET A 330 10.76 13.12 20.47
N GLU A 331 11.49 13.47 21.54
CA GLU A 331 12.80 14.06 21.45
C GLU A 331 13.82 13.12 20.79
N GLU A 332 13.78 11.82 21.19
CA GLU A 332 14.64 10.79 20.58
C GLU A 332 14.25 10.51 19.12
N VAL A 333 12.94 10.54 18.80
CA VAL A 333 12.48 10.42 17.40
C VAL A 333 12.93 11.60 16.56
N ASN A 334 12.88 12.83 17.07
CA ASN A 334 13.34 14.02 16.37
C ASN A 334 14.84 13.94 16.07
N VAL A 335 15.66 13.48 17.00
CA VAL A 335 17.09 13.23 16.75
C VAL A 335 17.30 12.26 15.60
N CYS A 336 16.51 11.17 15.54
CA CYS A 336 16.56 10.25 14.41
C CYS A 336 16.10 10.91 13.09
N MET A 337 15.07 11.76 13.15
CA MET A 337 14.55 12.45 11.95
C MET A 337 15.55 13.45 11.36
N GLU A 338 16.36 14.12 12.18
CA GLU A 338 17.42 15.03 11.74
C GLU A 338 18.49 14.33 10.89
N GLU A 339 18.73 13.04 11.12
CA GLU A 339 19.69 12.23 10.36
C GLU A 339 19.09 11.67 9.04
N CYS A 340 17.78 11.82 8.82
CA CYS A 340 17.10 11.33 7.64
C CYS A 340 17.16 12.30 6.47
N THR A 341 17.08 11.76 5.27
CA THR A 341 16.81 12.52 4.05
C THR A 341 15.36 12.27 3.65
N PRO A 342 14.45 13.24 3.77
CA PRO A 342 13.07 13.04 3.31
C PRO A 342 13.04 12.85 1.78
N LYS A 343 11.94 12.32 1.25
CA LYS A 343 11.68 12.35 -0.19
C LYS A 343 11.83 13.79 -0.69
N GLY A 344 12.48 13.97 -1.83
CA GLY A 344 12.53 15.25 -2.51
C GLY A 344 11.13 15.74 -2.91
N GLU A 345 11.01 17.04 -3.15
CA GLU A 345 9.74 17.65 -3.59
C GLU A 345 9.37 17.24 -5.01
N PHE A 346 10.39 16.91 -5.83
CA PHE A 346 10.21 16.53 -7.24
C PHE A 346 10.19 14.99 -7.41
N PRO A 347 9.34 14.48 -8.31
CA PRO A 347 9.26 13.06 -8.58
C PRO A 347 10.48 12.51 -9.35
N CYS A 348 11.26 13.39 -10.00
CA CYS A 348 12.43 13.07 -10.81
C CYS A 348 13.55 14.10 -10.54
N ASP A 349 14.57 14.12 -11.40
CA ASP A 349 15.58 15.19 -11.40
C ASP A 349 14.92 16.56 -11.60
N GLU A 350 15.36 17.54 -10.79
CA GLU A 350 14.77 18.90 -10.74
C GLU A 350 14.84 19.61 -12.09
N THR A 351 15.98 19.52 -12.78
CA THR A 351 16.16 20.16 -14.10
C THR A 351 15.22 19.56 -15.15
N VAL A 352 15.08 18.22 -15.15
CA VAL A 352 14.15 17.54 -16.04
C VAL A 352 12.70 17.88 -15.70
N PHE A 353 12.39 17.99 -14.41
CA PHE A 353 11.05 18.37 -13.96
C PHE A 353 10.66 19.76 -14.46
N GLU A 354 11.54 20.76 -14.26
CA GLU A 354 11.30 22.12 -14.73
C GLU A 354 11.13 22.20 -16.24
N LEU A 355 11.99 21.49 -16.98
CA LEU A 355 11.91 21.42 -18.45
C LEU A 355 10.63 20.77 -18.94
N CYS A 356 10.21 19.67 -18.33
CA CYS A 356 8.92 19.04 -18.64
C CYS A 356 7.74 19.97 -18.38
N CYS A 357 7.74 20.69 -17.25
CA CYS A 357 6.68 21.67 -16.96
C CYS A 357 6.63 22.80 -17.98
N LEU A 358 7.78 23.34 -18.42
CA LEU A 358 7.84 24.35 -19.46
C LEU A 358 7.27 23.84 -20.80
N LEU A 359 7.68 22.64 -21.23
CA LEU A 359 7.17 22.03 -22.46
C LEU A 359 5.66 21.77 -22.39
N MET A 360 5.16 21.35 -21.25
CA MET A 360 3.70 21.17 -21.05
C MET A 360 2.94 22.48 -21.14
N GLU A 361 3.46 23.56 -20.56
CA GLU A 361 2.84 24.90 -20.64
C GLU A 361 2.87 25.43 -22.08
N GLU A 362 3.98 25.33 -22.77
CA GLU A 362 4.14 25.79 -24.16
C GLU A 362 3.21 25.07 -25.14
N ASN A 363 3.00 23.76 -24.94
CA ASN A 363 2.18 22.93 -25.81
C ASN A 363 0.71 22.78 -25.34
N GLY A 364 0.38 23.31 -24.16
CA GLY A 364 -0.94 23.19 -23.57
C GLY A 364 -1.32 21.77 -23.16
N TRP A 365 -0.34 20.97 -22.70
CA TRP A 365 -0.55 19.61 -22.24
C TRP A 365 -0.93 19.57 -20.76
N ASP A 366 -1.95 18.80 -20.43
CA ASP A 366 -2.44 18.64 -19.06
C ASP A 366 -1.66 17.55 -18.29
N ALA A 367 -1.65 17.64 -16.96
CA ALA A 367 -1.15 16.59 -16.11
C ALA A 367 -1.96 15.30 -16.29
N PRO A 368 -1.32 14.12 -16.40
CA PRO A 368 -2.02 12.88 -16.71
C PRO A 368 -2.89 12.42 -15.54
N ALA A 369 -4.14 12.09 -15.82
CA ALA A 369 -5.10 11.59 -14.84
C ALA A 369 -5.09 10.05 -14.69
N ASP A 370 -4.53 9.34 -15.66
CA ASP A 370 -4.50 7.88 -15.72
C ASP A 370 -3.25 7.35 -16.44
N PRO A 371 -2.96 6.05 -16.35
CA PRO A 371 -1.76 5.47 -16.95
C PRO A 371 -1.67 5.59 -18.47
N LEU A 372 -2.80 5.69 -19.20
CA LEU A 372 -2.79 5.81 -20.66
C LEU A 372 -2.44 7.24 -21.06
N ALA A 373 -3.07 8.24 -20.43
CA ALA A 373 -2.72 9.65 -20.62
C ALA A 373 -1.24 9.91 -20.25
N ALA A 374 -0.72 9.25 -19.21
CA ALA A 374 0.67 9.35 -18.84
C ALA A 374 1.62 8.71 -19.87
N ALA A 375 1.18 7.64 -20.54
CA ALA A 375 1.94 7.01 -21.61
C ALA A 375 2.04 7.93 -22.85
N ASP A 376 0.93 8.57 -23.21
CA ASP A 376 0.92 9.53 -24.31
C ASP A 376 1.82 10.73 -24.01
N LEU A 377 1.69 11.30 -22.79
CA LEU A 377 2.54 12.42 -22.35
C LEU A 377 4.02 12.05 -22.33
N TYR A 378 4.37 10.83 -21.87
CA TYR A 378 5.76 10.35 -21.86
C TYR A 378 6.36 10.35 -23.25
N ILE A 379 5.62 9.85 -24.26
CA ILE A 379 6.09 9.81 -25.64
C ILE A 379 6.25 11.23 -26.21
N MET A 380 5.27 12.10 -25.99
CA MET A 380 5.32 13.50 -26.46
C MET A 380 6.51 14.25 -25.87
N LEU A 381 6.70 14.20 -24.53
CA LEU A 381 7.84 14.83 -23.87
C LEU A 381 9.18 14.28 -24.36
N ARG A 382 9.26 12.97 -24.54
CA ARG A 382 10.47 12.32 -25.03
C ARG A 382 10.84 12.79 -26.44
N ASP A 383 9.86 12.83 -27.34
CA ASP A 383 10.08 13.22 -28.74
C ASP A 383 10.50 14.69 -28.84
N GLU A 384 9.90 15.60 -28.08
CA GLU A 384 10.29 17.01 -28.00
C GLU A 384 11.71 17.18 -27.44
N LEU A 385 12.03 16.51 -26.34
CA LEU A 385 13.34 16.62 -25.71
C LEU A 385 14.46 16.07 -26.60
N LEU A 386 14.21 14.99 -27.33
CA LEU A 386 15.19 14.44 -28.29
C LEU A 386 15.42 15.32 -29.53
N GLN A 387 14.52 16.28 -29.80
CA GLN A 387 14.72 17.28 -30.86
C GLN A 387 15.55 18.49 -30.38
N ILE A 388 15.58 18.74 -29.06
CA ILE A 388 16.27 19.87 -28.46
C ILE A 388 17.72 19.51 -28.11
N ILE A 389 17.99 18.26 -27.77
CA ILE A 389 19.31 17.72 -27.41
C ILE A 389 20.04 17.21 -28.64
#